data_5e4b90582aead7da1c231a6cf1d0a243
#
_entry.id   5e4b90582aead7da1c231a6cf1d0a243
#
_cell.length_a   1.000
_cell.length_b   1.000
_cell.length_c   1.000
_cell.angle_alpha   90.00
_cell.angle_beta   90.00
_cell.angle_gamma   90.00
#
_symmetry.space_group_name_H-M   'P 1'
#
loop_
_entity.id
_entity.type
_entity.pdbx_description
1 polymer ?
#
loop_
_entity_poly.entity_id
_entity_poly.type
_entity_poly.pdbx_seq_one_letter_code
_entity_poly.pdbx_strand_id
1 'polypeptide(L)'
;VDYEYNPNAQLIISIGGDGCFLQTVRDYNLPTIPLVGINTGHLGFFPDISPVDIVSFIKSYLDGDYVTQELPLLEVSISTKDACCNIYGINEAVVKSDKSRTIHLKLNINNKHVQNFSGDGLLVSTSAGSTAYNYSVGGSIVDTSLKVIQVAPISPINTIAYRCFTSSIICSHDSIVDISPECDFENSTLVVVDGLEYNFKEIDNIKLSISDRKIKLLRTSNYEFWSRVCEKFLNF
;
A
#
# COMPACT_ATOMS: atom_id res chain seq x y z
N VAL A 1 24.60 12.61 -4.62
CA VAL A 1 23.83 12.58 -5.86
C VAL A 1 22.70 13.56 -5.64
N ASP A 2 22.69 14.67 -6.38
CA ASP A 2 21.61 15.65 -6.31
C ASP A 2 20.42 15.06 -7.06
N TYR A 3 19.37 14.75 -6.32
CA TYR A 3 18.13 14.18 -6.86
C TYR A 3 17.20 15.31 -7.31
N GLU A 4 17.59 16.07 -8.31
CA GLU A 4 16.67 17.01 -8.93
C GLU A 4 15.69 16.26 -9.84
N TYR A 5 14.40 16.39 -9.54
CA TYR A 5 13.35 15.87 -10.41
C TYR A 5 13.38 16.59 -11.76
N ASN A 6 13.67 15.85 -12.82
CA ASN A 6 13.61 16.37 -14.18
C ASN A 6 12.29 15.92 -14.85
N PRO A 7 11.32 16.81 -15.06
CA PRO A 7 10.05 16.45 -15.69
C PRO A 7 10.18 15.98 -17.15
N ASN A 8 11.32 16.23 -17.78
CA ASN A 8 11.62 15.78 -19.16
C ASN A 8 12.35 14.41 -19.17
N ALA A 9 12.60 13.81 -18.02
CA ALA A 9 13.16 12.46 -17.96
C ALA A 9 12.17 11.45 -18.56
N GLN A 10 12.68 10.44 -19.24
CA GLN A 10 11.88 9.37 -19.83
C GLN A 10 11.75 8.17 -18.90
N LEU A 11 12.62 8.06 -17.92
CA LEU A 11 12.69 6.96 -16.97
C LEU A 11 13.28 7.43 -15.64
N ILE A 12 12.73 6.95 -14.53
CA ILE A 12 13.29 7.09 -13.19
C ILE A 12 13.86 5.74 -12.78
N ILE A 13 15.12 5.72 -12.35
CA ILE A 13 15.79 4.50 -11.87
C ILE A 13 15.92 4.59 -10.36
N SER A 14 15.23 3.72 -9.64
CA SER A 14 15.35 3.55 -8.19
C SER A 14 16.36 2.44 -7.90
N ILE A 15 17.38 2.73 -7.09
CA ILE A 15 18.44 1.76 -6.75
C ILE A 15 18.34 1.44 -5.26
N GLY A 16 17.94 0.21 -4.94
CA GLY A 16 17.74 -0.24 -3.56
C GLY A 16 16.71 -1.36 -3.45
N GLY A 17 16.07 -1.49 -2.29
CA GLY A 17 14.95 -2.41 -2.07
C GLY A 17 13.58 -1.73 -2.21
N ASP A 18 12.51 -2.44 -1.80
CA ASP A 18 11.13 -1.94 -1.86
C ASP A 18 10.96 -0.61 -1.14
N GLY A 19 11.58 -0.43 0.04
CA GLY A 19 11.53 0.83 0.78
C GLY A 19 12.12 2.02 0.02
N CYS A 20 13.23 1.82 -0.71
CA CYS A 20 13.84 2.85 -1.55
C CYS A 20 12.93 3.21 -2.72
N PHE A 21 12.28 2.22 -3.33
CA PHE A 21 11.30 2.45 -4.40
C PHE A 21 10.13 3.30 -3.91
N LEU A 22 9.53 2.94 -2.78
CA LEU A 22 8.43 3.70 -2.17
C LEU A 22 8.86 5.14 -1.84
N GLN A 23 10.07 5.32 -1.31
CA GLN A 23 10.63 6.64 -1.04
C GLN A 23 10.80 7.45 -2.33
N THR A 24 11.35 6.86 -3.39
CA THR A 24 11.51 7.52 -4.71
C THR A 24 10.17 8.03 -5.24
N VAL A 25 9.11 7.21 -5.14
CA VAL A 25 7.76 7.62 -5.57
C VAL A 25 7.24 8.81 -4.78
N ARG A 26 7.49 8.85 -3.48
CA ARG A 26 7.08 9.98 -2.60
C ARG A 26 7.89 11.24 -2.89
N ASP A 27 9.22 11.12 -2.95
CA ASP A 27 10.12 12.26 -3.14
C ASP A 27 9.85 13.00 -4.44
N TYR A 28 9.40 12.27 -5.47
CA TYR A 28 9.00 12.83 -6.76
C TYR A 28 7.49 13.08 -6.90
N ASN A 29 6.77 13.10 -5.77
CA ASN A 29 5.35 13.44 -5.68
C ASN A 29 4.46 12.64 -6.65
N LEU A 30 4.58 11.32 -6.61
CA LEU A 30 3.81 10.40 -7.44
C LEU A 30 4.03 10.65 -8.95
N PRO A 31 5.24 10.39 -9.46
CA PRO A 31 5.61 10.76 -10.83
C PRO A 31 4.78 9.99 -11.86
N THR A 32 4.47 10.65 -12.97
CA THR A 32 3.86 10.03 -14.15
C THR A 32 4.89 9.37 -15.07
N ILE A 33 6.16 9.70 -14.88
CA ILE A 33 7.31 9.10 -15.58
C ILE A 33 7.43 7.64 -15.12
N PRO A 34 7.64 6.68 -16.04
CA PRO A 34 7.86 5.30 -15.65
C PRO A 34 9.07 5.12 -14.72
N LEU A 35 8.96 4.20 -13.78
CA LEU A 35 10.04 3.82 -12.88
C LEU A 35 10.54 2.42 -13.21
N VAL A 36 11.81 2.17 -12.89
CA VAL A 36 12.38 0.83 -12.79
C VAL A 36 13.17 0.70 -11.51
N GLY A 37 13.14 -0.47 -10.87
CA GLY A 37 13.89 -0.75 -9.66
C GLY A 37 15.08 -1.66 -9.93
N ILE A 38 16.27 -1.23 -9.50
CA ILE A 38 17.48 -2.06 -9.46
C ILE A 38 17.66 -2.54 -8.02
N ASN A 39 17.61 -3.85 -7.83
CA ASN A 39 17.69 -4.47 -6.51
C ASN A 39 19.14 -4.64 -6.08
N THR A 40 19.57 -3.90 -5.06
CA THR A 40 20.93 -4.01 -4.47
C THR A 40 20.92 -4.68 -3.10
N GLY A 41 19.81 -5.22 -2.65
CA GLY A 41 19.64 -5.83 -1.33
C GLY A 41 18.89 -7.17 -1.39
N HIS A 42 18.07 -7.40 -0.39
CA HIS A 42 17.19 -8.57 -0.39
C HIS A 42 16.12 -8.45 -1.47
N LEU A 43 15.68 -9.60 -1.97
CA LEU A 43 14.67 -9.71 -3.00
C LEU A 43 13.42 -8.87 -2.65
N GLY A 44 13.07 -7.94 -3.54
CA GLY A 44 11.90 -7.08 -3.43
C GLY A 44 10.81 -7.43 -4.45
N PHE A 45 9.66 -6.79 -4.33
CA PHE A 45 8.58 -6.91 -5.30
C PHE A 45 8.60 -5.80 -6.34
N PHE A 46 9.08 -4.61 -6.00
CA PHE A 46 9.20 -3.49 -6.93
C PHE A 46 10.51 -3.52 -7.72
N PRO A 47 11.71 -3.55 -7.07
CA PRO A 47 12.96 -3.66 -7.80
C PRO A 47 13.22 -5.12 -8.18
N ASP A 48 13.16 -5.42 -9.47
CA ASP A 48 13.35 -6.76 -10.01
C ASP A 48 14.59 -6.92 -10.89
N ILE A 49 15.26 -5.83 -11.25
CA ILE A 49 16.50 -5.87 -12.02
C ILE A 49 17.67 -6.10 -11.08
N SER A 50 18.40 -7.18 -11.29
CA SER A 50 19.66 -7.45 -10.59
C SER A 50 20.77 -6.53 -11.10
N PRO A 51 21.75 -6.13 -10.28
CA PRO A 51 22.92 -5.36 -10.74
C PRO A 51 23.68 -5.99 -11.91
N VAL A 52 23.71 -7.32 -11.99
CA VAL A 52 24.37 -8.02 -13.10
C VAL A 52 23.59 -7.93 -14.42
N ASP A 53 22.29 -7.66 -14.34
CA ASP A 53 21.37 -7.59 -15.49
C ASP A 53 21.15 -6.17 -16.02
N ILE A 54 21.82 -5.16 -15.44
CA ILE A 54 21.63 -3.75 -15.83
C ILE A 54 21.89 -3.54 -17.32
N VAL A 55 22.98 -4.13 -17.86
CA VAL A 55 23.36 -3.95 -19.28
C VAL A 55 22.33 -4.58 -20.21
N SER A 56 21.81 -5.75 -19.86
CA SER A 56 20.75 -6.41 -20.63
C SER A 56 19.44 -5.64 -20.55
N PHE A 57 19.08 -5.13 -19.37
CA PHE A 57 17.90 -4.30 -19.20
C PHE A 57 17.98 -3.01 -20.05
N ILE A 58 19.13 -2.31 -20.05
CA ILE A 58 19.30 -1.10 -20.87
C ILE A 58 19.10 -1.40 -22.35
N LYS A 59 19.61 -2.53 -22.85
CA LYS A 59 19.37 -2.95 -24.25
C LYS A 59 17.89 -3.20 -24.50
N SER A 60 17.23 -4.01 -23.66
CA SER A 60 15.79 -4.25 -23.78
C SER A 60 14.98 -2.94 -23.72
N TYR A 61 15.34 -2.01 -22.86
CA TYR A 61 14.69 -0.70 -22.77
C TYR A 61 14.84 0.10 -24.07
N LEU A 62 16.03 0.16 -24.67
CA LEU A 62 16.29 0.87 -25.93
C LEU A 62 15.59 0.21 -27.12
N ASP A 63 15.47 -1.11 -27.10
CA ASP A 63 14.77 -1.91 -28.12
C ASP A 63 13.24 -1.91 -27.93
N GLY A 64 12.73 -1.36 -26.83
CA GLY A 64 11.30 -1.36 -26.48
C GLY A 64 10.78 -2.70 -25.97
N ASP A 65 11.67 -3.64 -25.59
CA ASP A 65 11.34 -4.95 -25.07
C ASP A 65 11.18 -4.92 -23.54
N TYR A 66 10.04 -4.38 -23.08
CA TYR A 66 9.64 -4.32 -21.68
C TYR A 66 8.12 -4.28 -21.55
N VAL A 67 7.62 -4.60 -20.36
CA VAL A 67 6.21 -4.50 -20.01
C VAL A 67 6.02 -3.36 -19.01
N THR A 68 4.97 -2.59 -19.16
CA THR A 68 4.58 -1.57 -18.18
C THR A 68 3.49 -2.12 -17.27
N GLN A 69 3.81 -2.28 -16.00
CA GLN A 69 2.84 -2.60 -14.95
C GLN A 69 2.31 -1.30 -14.36
N GLU A 70 0.99 -1.12 -14.38
CA GLU A 70 0.34 -0.02 -13.68
C GLU A 70 0.03 -0.43 -12.24
N LEU A 71 0.56 0.31 -11.27
CA LEU A 71 0.29 0.15 -9.85
C LEU A 71 -0.75 1.20 -9.44
N PRO A 72 -2.00 0.80 -9.16
CA PRO A 72 -3.00 1.74 -8.66
C PRO A 72 -2.61 2.22 -7.26
N LEU A 73 -2.93 3.46 -6.93
CA LEU A 73 -2.66 4.03 -5.62
C LEU A 73 -3.88 3.87 -4.71
N LEU A 74 -3.63 3.59 -3.44
CA LEU A 74 -4.61 3.73 -2.39
C LEU A 74 -4.72 5.22 -2.03
N GLU A 75 -5.87 5.82 -2.23
CA GLU A 75 -6.20 7.15 -1.75
C GLU A 75 -6.77 7.06 -0.34
N VAL A 76 -6.20 7.82 0.57
CA VAL A 76 -6.58 7.91 1.99
C VAL A 76 -7.01 9.33 2.27
N SER A 77 -8.31 9.57 2.31
CA SER A 77 -8.91 10.87 2.64
C SER A 77 -9.21 10.90 4.13
N ILE A 78 -8.52 11.77 4.86
CA ILE A 78 -8.67 11.93 6.31
C ILE A 78 -9.43 13.21 6.56
N SER A 79 -10.57 13.09 7.24
CA SER A 79 -11.41 14.22 7.66
C SER A 79 -11.26 14.42 9.16
N THR A 80 -11.00 15.66 9.55
CA THR A 80 -11.03 16.14 10.92
C THR A 80 -12.05 17.27 11.02
N LYS A 81 -12.34 17.76 12.22
CA LYS A 81 -13.25 18.90 12.39
C LYS A 81 -12.84 20.15 11.59
N ASP A 82 -11.53 20.36 11.41
CA ASP A 82 -10.98 21.61 10.87
C ASP A 82 -10.45 21.47 9.44
N ALA A 83 -10.16 20.25 8.97
CA ALA A 83 -9.49 20.03 7.70
C ALA A 83 -9.82 18.67 7.07
N CYS A 84 -9.59 18.60 5.76
CA CYS A 84 -9.56 17.35 5.02
C CYS A 84 -8.23 17.27 4.24
N CYS A 85 -7.55 16.12 4.28
CA CYS A 85 -6.35 15.92 3.50
C CYS A 85 -6.37 14.55 2.82
N ASN A 86 -5.70 14.47 1.65
CA ASN A 86 -5.54 13.23 0.89
C ASN A 86 -4.08 12.81 0.92
N ILE A 87 -3.85 11.55 1.24
CA ILE A 87 -2.55 10.88 1.23
C ILE A 87 -2.67 9.70 0.27
N TYR A 88 -1.57 9.35 -0.40
CA TYR A 88 -1.55 8.25 -1.36
C TYR A 88 -0.49 7.23 -0.97
N GLY A 89 -0.83 5.95 -1.06
CA GLY A 89 0.06 4.82 -0.83
C GLY A 89 0.03 3.85 -2.00
N ILE A 90 1.10 3.09 -2.17
CA ILE A 90 1.19 1.99 -3.15
C ILE A 90 0.75 0.68 -2.49
N ASN A 91 1.22 0.41 -1.27
CA ASN A 91 0.96 -0.84 -0.59
C ASN A 91 -0.32 -0.80 0.25
N GLU A 92 -0.29 -0.09 1.37
CA GLU A 92 -1.38 -0.11 2.34
C GLU A 92 -1.45 1.15 3.20
N ALA A 93 -2.60 1.30 3.83
CA ALA A 93 -2.81 2.20 4.95
C ALA A 93 -3.25 1.42 6.19
N VAL A 94 -2.73 1.80 7.35
CA VAL A 94 -3.08 1.22 8.64
C VAL A 94 -3.71 2.29 9.52
N VAL A 95 -4.85 1.96 10.10
CA VAL A 95 -5.52 2.78 11.13
C VAL A 95 -5.37 2.05 12.46
N LYS A 96 -4.60 2.62 13.38
CA LYS A 96 -4.27 2.02 14.67
C LYS A 96 -4.23 3.05 15.79
N SER A 97 -4.09 2.61 17.05
CA SER A 97 -3.81 3.52 18.16
C SER A 97 -2.36 4.06 18.07
N ASP A 98 -2.16 5.33 18.40
CA ASP A 98 -0.83 5.93 18.63
C ASP A 98 -0.20 5.45 19.96
N LYS A 99 -0.99 4.74 20.79
CA LYS A 99 -0.58 4.18 22.08
C LYS A 99 -0.68 2.67 22.04
N SER A 100 0.06 1.99 22.90
CA SER A 100 0.02 0.53 23.05
C SER A 100 -1.27 0.11 23.76
N ARG A 101 -2.41 0.33 23.13
CA ARG A 101 -3.74 -0.05 23.62
C ARG A 101 -4.67 -0.43 22.46
N THR A 102 -5.69 -1.20 22.79
CA THR A 102 -6.78 -1.53 21.88
C THR A 102 -7.46 -0.26 21.33
N ILE A 103 -7.77 -0.26 20.05
CA ILE A 103 -8.58 0.77 19.38
C ILE A 103 -9.96 0.21 19.02
N HIS A 104 -10.97 1.07 19.08
CA HIS A 104 -12.34 0.76 18.67
C HIS A 104 -12.68 1.57 17.42
N LEU A 105 -13.01 0.86 16.34
CA LEU A 105 -13.24 1.45 15.02
C LEU A 105 -14.58 0.96 14.46
N LYS A 106 -15.32 1.86 13.82
CA LYS A 106 -16.45 1.49 12.96
C LYS A 106 -15.92 1.29 11.54
N LEU A 107 -16.23 0.14 10.95
CA LEU A 107 -15.93 -0.18 9.57
C LEU A 107 -17.21 -0.16 8.76
N ASN A 108 -17.26 0.67 7.73
CA ASN A 108 -18.28 0.64 6.71
C ASN A 108 -17.66 0.34 5.35
N ILE A 109 -18.40 -0.32 4.46
CA ILE A 109 -18.03 -0.57 3.08
C ILE A 109 -19.21 -0.15 2.20
N ASN A 110 -18.96 0.74 1.24
CA ASN A 110 -19.98 1.29 0.35
C ASN A 110 -21.20 1.85 1.11
N ASN A 111 -20.91 2.66 2.16
CA ASN A 111 -21.90 3.27 3.06
C ASN A 111 -22.74 2.27 3.87
N LYS A 112 -22.36 0.99 3.91
CA LYS A 112 -23.03 -0.02 4.74
C LYS A 112 -22.15 -0.36 5.92
N HIS A 113 -22.74 -0.31 7.12
CA HIS A 113 -22.07 -0.78 8.33
C HIS A 113 -21.74 -2.26 8.21
N VAL A 114 -20.46 -2.62 8.42
CA VAL A 114 -19.97 -3.99 8.38
C VAL A 114 -19.73 -4.52 9.79
N GLN A 115 -18.99 -3.76 10.60
CA GLN A 115 -18.66 -4.18 11.97
C GLN A 115 -18.19 -3.03 12.85
N ASN A 116 -18.35 -3.20 14.15
CA ASN A 116 -17.57 -2.50 15.17
C ASN A 116 -16.34 -3.34 15.47
N PHE A 117 -15.18 -2.85 15.14
CA PHE A 117 -13.90 -3.51 15.32
C PHE A 117 -13.30 -3.15 16.67
N SER A 118 -12.67 -4.14 17.32
CA SER A 118 -11.83 -3.97 18.50
C SER A 118 -10.55 -4.77 18.30
N GLY A 119 -9.39 -4.15 18.48
CA GLY A 119 -8.09 -4.78 18.26
C GLY A 119 -6.96 -3.78 18.20
N ASP A 120 -5.85 -4.13 17.54
CA ASP A 120 -4.70 -3.24 17.38
C ASP A 120 -4.88 -2.27 16.21
N GLY A 121 -5.72 -2.61 15.22
CA GLY A 121 -6.01 -1.75 14.08
C GLY A 121 -6.63 -2.45 12.89
N LEU A 122 -6.93 -1.66 11.86
CA LEU A 122 -7.36 -2.14 10.55
C LEU A 122 -6.33 -1.72 9.51
N LEU A 123 -5.97 -2.67 8.64
CA LEU A 123 -5.09 -2.46 7.50
C LEU A 123 -5.92 -2.54 6.22
N VAL A 124 -5.74 -1.55 5.34
CA VAL A 124 -6.37 -1.53 4.00
C VAL A 124 -5.28 -1.55 2.96
N SER A 125 -5.30 -2.55 2.09
CA SER A 125 -4.24 -2.85 1.13
C SER A 125 -4.74 -2.84 -0.31
N THR A 126 -3.86 -2.42 -1.23
CA THR A 126 -3.99 -2.67 -2.67
C THR A 126 -3.58 -4.10 -3.00
N SER A 127 -3.77 -4.54 -4.25
CA SER A 127 -3.23 -5.81 -4.73
C SER A 127 -1.70 -5.86 -4.62
N ALA A 128 -1.01 -4.75 -4.93
CA ALA A 128 0.45 -4.66 -4.82
C ALA A 128 0.93 -4.79 -3.37
N GLY A 129 0.20 -4.20 -2.41
CA GLY A 129 0.49 -4.26 -0.99
C GLY A 129 0.17 -5.61 -0.33
N SER A 130 -0.48 -6.53 -1.06
CA SER A 130 -0.88 -7.83 -0.51
C SER A 130 0.30 -8.66 0.02
N THR A 131 1.49 -8.45 -0.53
CA THR A 131 2.75 -9.12 -0.15
C THR A 131 3.59 -8.34 0.85
N ALA A 132 3.15 -7.13 1.26
CA ALA A 132 3.81 -6.27 2.24
C ALA A 132 3.28 -6.53 3.68
N TYR A 133 2.99 -5.50 4.43
CA TYR A 133 2.50 -5.66 5.82
C TYR A 133 1.19 -6.44 5.90
N ASN A 134 0.34 -6.35 4.88
CA ASN A 134 -0.87 -7.16 4.75
C ASN A 134 -0.60 -8.67 4.93
N TYR A 135 0.47 -9.20 4.33
CA TYR A 135 0.85 -10.60 4.47
C TYR A 135 1.20 -10.94 5.93
N SER A 136 1.94 -10.06 6.60
CA SER A 136 2.38 -10.27 8.00
C SER A 136 1.22 -10.30 9.00
N VAL A 137 0.11 -9.63 8.70
CA VAL A 137 -1.10 -9.63 9.56
C VAL A 137 -2.12 -10.70 9.16
N GLY A 138 -1.75 -11.61 8.25
CA GLY A 138 -2.60 -12.72 7.84
C GLY A 138 -3.58 -12.39 6.72
N GLY A 139 -3.36 -11.30 5.99
CA GLY A 139 -4.08 -11.00 4.76
C GLY A 139 -3.68 -11.95 3.63
N SER A 140 -4.55 -12.07 2.62
CA SER A 140 -4.31 -12.93 1.46
C SER A 140 -3.29 -12.32 0.50
N ILE A 141 -2.44 -13.15 -0.10
CA ILE A 141 -1.65 -12.76 -1.28
C ILE A 141 -2.61 -12.63 -2.45
N VAL A 142 -2.54 -11.51 -3.17
CA VAL A 142 -3.39 -11.20 -4.31
C VAL A 142 -2.52 -10.98 -5.53
N ASP A 143 -2.87 -11.64 -6.63
CA ASP A 143 -2.23 -11.39 -7.92
C ASP A 143 -2.40 -9.92 -8.31
N THR A 144 -1.29 -9.27 -8.69
CA THR A 144 -1.28 -7.83 -8.99
C THR A 144 -2.10 -7.45 -10.22
N SER A 145 -2.50 -8.42 -11.04
CA SER A 145 -3.44 -8.22 -12.16
C SER A 145 -4.90 -8.02 -11.69
N LEU A 146 -5.22 -8.47 -10.48
CA LEU A 146 -6.56 -8.33 -9.92
C LEU A 146 -6.75 -6.92 -9.34
N LYS A 147 -7.86 -6.32 -9.69
CA LYS A 147 -8.25 -4.99 -9.21
C LYS A 147 -9.13 -5.13 -7.98
N VAL A 148 -8.51 -5.17 -6.80
CA VAL A 148 -9.21 -5.32 -5.53
C VAL A 148 -8.66 -4.38 -4.47
N ILE A 149 -9.44 -4.15 -3.43
CA ILE A 149 -9.04 -3.55 -2.16
C ILE A 149 -9.27 -4.57 -1.05
N GLN A 150 -8.34 -4.74 -0.15
CA GLN A 150 -8.41 -5.71 0.94
C GLN A 150 -8.37 -5.02 2.29
N VAL A 151 -9.25 -5.41 3.21
CA VAL A 151 -9.25 -4.95 4.60
C VAL A 151 -8.83 -6.13 5.48
N ALA A 152 -7.72 -5.99 6.20
CA ALA A 152 -7.20 -7.01 7.12
C ALA A 152 -7.24 -6.51 8.56
N PRO A 153 -7.80 -7.27 9.51
CA PRO A 153 -7.80 -6.93 10.92
C PRO A 153 -6.42 -7.22 11.54
N ILE A 154 -5.96 -6.33 12.43
CA ILE A 154 -4.73 -6.51 13.19
C ILE A 154 -5.11 -6.88 14.63
N SER A 155 -4.72 -8.09 15.07
CA SER A 155 -5.00 -8.62 16.43
C SER A 155 -6.46 -8.40 16.86
N PRO A 156 -7.47 -8.87 16.11
CA PRO A 156 -8.87 -8.63 16.43
C PRO A 156 -9.26 -9.28 17.77
N ILE A 157 -10.00 -8.54 18.60
CA ILE A 157 -10.48 -9.00 19.90
C ILE A 157 -12.00 -9.22 19.82
N ASN A 158 -12.42 -10.47 19.99
CA ASN A 158 -13.83 -10.83 20.07
C ASN A 158 -14.26 -11.01 21.52
N THR A 159 -15.28 -10.24 21.91
CA THR A 159 -15.89 -10.30 23.24
C THR A 159 -17.41 -10.39 23.09
N ILE A 160 -18.15 -10.36 24.22
CA ILE A 160 -19.62 -10.28 24.19
C ILE A 160 -20.07 -8.96 23.55
N ALA A 161 -19.34 -7.86 23.78
CA ALA A 161 -19.68 -6.51 23.30
C ALA A 161 -19.19 -6.27 21.85
N TYR A 162 -18.10 -6.89 21.44
CA TYR A 162 -17.50 -6.70 20.11
C TYR A 162 -17.37 -8.04 19.40
N ARG A 163 -18.00 -8.11 18.23
CA ARG A 163 -17.86 -9.26 17.32
C ARG A 163 -17.40 -8.74 15.97
N CYS A 164 -16.16 -9.02 15.61
CA CYS A 164 -15.56 -8.61 14.37
C CYS A 164 -15.00 -9.81 13.60
N PHE A 165 -14.85 -9.63 12.30
CA PHE A 165 -14.18 -10.61 11.45
C PHE A 165 -12.72 -10.75 11.88
N THR A 166 -12.24 -12.00 11.88
CA THR A 166 -10.84 -12.35 12.16
C THR A 166 -10.06 -12.62 10.88
N SER A 167 -10.77 -12.74 9.75
CA SER A 167 -10.19 -12.92 8.42
C SER A 167 -10.25 -11.62 7.63
N SER A 168 -9.37 -11.47 6.64
CA SER A 168 -9.39 -10.35 5.72
C SER A 168 -10.65 -10.38 4.83
N ILE A 169 -11.10 -9.20 4.44
CA ILE A 169 -12.23 -8.97 3.52
C ILE A 169 -11.64 -8.45 2.20
N ILE A 170 -11.95 -9.11 1.08
CA ILE A 170 -11.55 -8.66 -0.25
C ILE A 170 -12.77 -8.08 -0.96
N CYS A 171 -12.65 -6.85 -1.44
CA CYS A 171 -13.69 -6.10 -2.13
C CYS A 171 -13.23 -5.71 -3.53
N SER A 172 -14.20 -5.38 -4.40
CA SER A 172 -13.90 -4.76 -5.70
C SER A 172 -13.11 -3.46 -5.51
N HIS A 173 -12.26 -3.11 -6.47
CA HIS A 173 -11.50 -1.86 -6.47
C HIS A 173 -12.39 -0.60 -6.43
N ASP A 174 -13.65 -0.70 -6.88
CA ASP A 174 -14.62 0.40 -6.80
C ASP A 174 -15.19 0.62 -5.39
N SER A 175 -14.86 -0.28 -4.46
CA SER A 175 -15.38 -0.19 -3.10
C SER A 175 -14.73 0.96 -2.35
N ILE A 176 -15.55 1.63 -1.56
CA ILE A 176 -15.15 2.67 -0.63
C ILE A 176 -15.15 2.05 0.77
N VAL A 177 -14.02 2.10 1.44
CA VAL A 177 -13.85 1.67 2.83
C VAL A 177 -13.84 2.91 3.70
N ASP A 178 -14.77 3.01 4.64
CA ASP A 178 -14.82 4.09 5.63
C ASP A 178 -14.51 3.54 7.01
N ILE A 179 -13.52 4.14 7.67
CA ILE A 179 -13.09 3.79 9.02
C ILE A 179 -13.21 5.04 9.90
N SER A 180 -13.94 4.94 11.00
CA SER A 180 -14.03 6.02 11.97
C SER A 180 -13.81 5.52 13.39
N PRO A 181 -13.18 6.32 14.28
CA PRO A 181 -13.13 6.03 15.70
C PRO A 181 -14.56 5.87 16.28
N GLU A 182 -14.76 4.93 17.20
CA GLU A 182 -16.09 4.69 17.78
C GLU A 182 -16.47 5.75 18.82
N CYS A 183 -15.50 6.35 19.49
CA CYS A 183 -15.72 7.34 20.55
C CYS A 183 -14.86 8.58 20.33
N ASP A 184 -15.42 9.76 20.66
CA ASP A 184 -14.72 11.05 20.67
C ASP A 184 -13.51 11.09 21.64
N PHE A 185 -13.38 10.11 22.54
CA PHE A 185 -12.25 9.97 23.47
C PHE A 185 -11.01 9.35 22.84
N GLU A 186 -11.10 8.83 21.62
CA GLU A 186 -9.95 8.24 20.92
C GLU A 186 -9.18 9.29 20.09
N ASN A 187 -8.76 10.40 20.74
CA ASN A 187 -7.82 11.39 20.15
C ASN A 187 -6.42 10.77 19.90
N SER A 188 -6.34 9.47 19.81
CA SER A 188 -5.10 8.69 19.70
C SER A 188 -5.06 7.82 18.45
N THR A 189 -5.79 8.21 17.41
CA THR A 189 -5.78 7.46 16.13
C THR A 189 -4.60 7.89 15.30
N LEU A 190 -3.78 6.92 14.92
CA LEU A 190 -2.64 7.06 14.04
C LEU A 190 -2.98 6.43 12.68
N VAL A 191 -2.70 7.17 11.62
CA VAL A 191 -2.77 6.64 10.24
C VAL A 191 -1.35 6.45 9.73
N VAL A 192 -1.04 5.25 9.23
CA VAL A 192 0.26 4.93 8.65
C VAL A 192 0.05 4.54 7.20
N VAL A 193 0.73 5.19 6.27
CA VAL A 193 0.63 4.90 4.83
C VAL A 193 2.02 4.55 4.29
N ASP A 194 2.17 3.37 3.71
CA ASP A 194 3.46 2.83 3.23
C ASP A 194 4.60 3.04 4.25
N GLY A 195 4.32 2.79 5.53
CA GLY A 195 5.27 2.90 6.63
C GLY A 195 5.50 4.32 7.17
N LEU A 196 4.87 5.36 6.62
CA LEU A 196 4.95 6.73 7.16
C LEU A 196 3.78 7.03 8.09
N GLU A 197 4.08 7.58 9.25
CA GLU A 197 3.11 7.95 10.28
C GLU A 197 2.55 9.35 10.06
N TYR A 198 1.22 9.46 10.12
CA TYR A 198 0.48 10.70 10.01
C TYR A 198 -0.39 10.87 11.26
N ASN A 199 -0.07 11.88 12.04
CA ASN A 199 -0.76 12.21 13.28
C ASN A 199 -1.75 13.35 13.06
N PHE A 200 -3.03 13.08 13.28
CA PHE A 200 -4.10 14.07 13.24
C PHE A 200 -4.81 14.12 14.59
N LYS A 201 -5.21 15.31 14.99
CA LYS A 201 -6.09 15.47 16.14
C LYS A 201 -7.54 15.32 15.68
N GLU A 202 -8.33 14.64 16.48
CA GLU A 202 -9.80 14.57 16.30
C GLU A 202 -10.21 14.11 14.88
N ILE A 203 -9.75 12.91 14.50
CA ILE A 203 -10.17 12.29 13.23
C ILE A 203 -11.66 11.92 13.33
N ASP A 204 -12.47 12.46 12.43
CA ASP A 204 -13.89 12.11 12.30
C ASP A 204 -14.07 10.86 11.44
N ASN A 205 -13.38 10.82 10.28
CA ASN A 205 -13.49 9.72 9.33
C ASN A 205 -12.24 9.58 8.46
N ILE A 206 -11.94 8.34 8.09
CA ILE A 206 -10.89 7.98 7.15
C ILE A 206 -11.55 7.18 6.03
N LYS A 207 -11.60 7.79 4.84
CA LYS A 207 -12.13 7.14 3.64
C LYS A 207 -10.97 6.63 2.80
N LEU A 208 -11.04 5.35 2.42
CA LEU A 208 -10.01 4.68 1.62
C LEU A 208 -10.65 4.13 0.34
N SER A 209 -10.02 4.38 -0.78
CA SER A 209 -10.46 3.89 -2.10
C SER A 209 -9.26 3.76 -3.04
N ILE A 210 -9.42 3.01 -4.12
CA ILE A 210 -8.42 2.97 -5.18
C ILE A 210 -8.55 4.25 -6.01
N SER A 211 -7.46 4.97 -6.16
CA SER A 211 -7.38 6.21 -6.93
C SER A 211 -7.27 5.94 -8.43
N ASP A 212 -7.71 6.90 -9.25
CA ASP A 212 -7.41 6.90 -10.69
C ASP A 212 -5.91 7.17 -11.00
N ARG A 213 -5.18 7.71 -10.02
CA ARG A 213 -3.73 7.90 -10.13
C ARG A 213 -3.00 6.57 -10.07
N LYS A 214 -1.96 6.43 -10.87
CA LYS A 214 -1.18 5.19 -10.99
C LYS A 214 0.30 5.51 -11.10
N ILE A 215 1.12 4.59 -10.59
CA ILE A 215 2.55 4.55 -10.86
C ILE A 215 2.81 3.55 -11.97
N LYS A 216 3.65 3.91 -12.93
CA LYS A 216 4.09 3.03 -14.01
C LYS A 216 5.41 2.39 -13.63
N LEU A 217 5.42 1.08 -13.47
CA LEU A 217 6.61 0.30 -13.16
C LEU A 217 7.01 -0.52 -14.41
N LEU A 218 8.22 -0.30 -14.92
CA LEU A 218 8.75 -1.11 -16.01
C LEU A 218 9.24 -2.45 -15.48
N ARG A 219 8.87 -3.49 -16.19
CA ARG A 219 9.23 -4.88 -15.94
C ARG A 219 9.94 -5.47 -17.16
N THR A 220 10.80 -6.43 -16.93
CA THR A 220 11.29 -7.26 -18.01
C THR A 220 10.15 -8.08 -18.61
N SER A 221 10.23 -8.45 -19.89
CA SER A 221 9.16 -9.19 -20.60
C SER A 221 8.91 -10.58 -19.99
N ASN A 222 9.87 -11.12 -19.25
CA ASN A 222 9.78 -12.42 -18.56
C ASN A 222 9.44 -12.28 -17.07
N TYR A 223 9.04 -11.09 -16.60
CA TYR A 223 8.57 -10.93 -15.20
C TYR A 223 7.33 -11.77 -14.92
N GLU A 224 7.37 -12.54 -13.84
CA GLU A 224 6.28 -13.41 -13.43
C GLU A 224 6.05 -13.28 -11.91
N PHE A 225 4.86 -12.82 -11.52
CA PHE A 225 4.53 -12.49 -10.13
C PHE A 225 4.64 -13.69 -9.19
N TRP A 226 4.09 -14.85 -9.59
CA TRP A 226 4.06 -16.03 -8.71
C TRP A 226 5.45 -16.64 -8.50
N SER A 227 6.32 -16.61 -9.51
CA SER A 227 7.73 -16.99 -9.34
C SER A 227 8.40 -16.10 -8.30
N ARG A 228 8.13 -14.79 -8.35
CA ARG A 228 8.66 -13.84 -7.36
C ARG A 228 8.13 -14.10 -5.94
N VAL A 229 6.84 -14.42 -5.80
CA VAL A 229 6.21 -14.80 -4.53
C VAL A 229 6.89 -16.06 -3.95
N CYS A 230 7.07 -17.11 -4.77
CA CYS A 230 7.71 -18.34 -4.33
C CYS A 230 9.18 -18.10 -3.92
N GLU A 231 9.92 -17.34 -4.71
CA GLU A 231 11.32 -17.01 -4.43
C GLU A 231 11.45 -16.21 -3.11
N LYS A 232 10.54 -15.26 -2.87
CA LYS A 232 10.57 -14.40 -1.67
C LYS A 232 10.19 -15.13 -0.38
N PHE A 233 9.17 -15.99 -0.45
CA PHE A 233 8.56 -16.54 0.77
C PHE A 233 8.84 -18.03 1.00
N LEU A 234 9.22 -18.79 -0.02
CA LEU A 234 9.38 -20.25 0.07
C LEU A 234 10.80 -20.72 -0.19
N ASN A 235 11.62 -19.97 -0.92
CA ASN A 235 13.01 -20.34 -1.19
C ASN A 235 13.92 -19.73 -0.11
N PHE A 236 14.71 -20.58 0.52
CA PHE A 236 15.73 -20.22 1.51
C PHE A 236 17.12 -20.17 0.87
#